data_3814b79fcbf3ad79a9fbbd2962930523
#
_entry.id   3814b79fcbf3ad79a9fbbd2962930523
#
_cell.length_a   1.000
_cell.length_b   1.000
_cell.length_c   1.000
_cell.angle_alpha   90.00
_cell.angle_beta   90.00
_cell.angle_gamma   90.00
#
_symmetry.space_group_name_H-M   'P 1'
#
loop_
_entity.id
_entity.type
_entity.pdbx_description
1 polymer ?
#
loop_
_entity_poly.entity_id
_entity_poly.type
_entity_poly.pdbx_seq_one_letter_code
_entity_poly.pdbx_strand_id
1 'polypeptide(L)'
;MILKIDQVNWPESFPEKPEVTVEVTNDREALFLKWHVKGAQLRAVTTEDQGPVWEDSCVEFFCQVPGDEHYMNFECNSIGAMVGSRRKGRAEEVVPLTPEQMARIERKCDFPREAFEEKDGLFEWTVEERIPLDLIFPCPISNLQFPLTLRANFYKCADKTTRPHFVSWRPIDLPKPDFHCPQFFGEIELR
;
A
#
# COMPACT_ATOMS: atom_id res chain seq x y z
N MET A 1 -1.73 3.32 15.57
CA MET A 1 -3.08 3.89 15.22
C MET A 1 -3.80 2.92 14.30
N ILE A 2 -5.15 2.94 14.30
CA ILE A 2 -5.94 2.12 13.36
C ILE A 2 -6.68 3.09 12.42
N LEU A 3 -6.53 2.86 11.11
CA LEU A 3 -7.13 3.68 10.07
C LEU A 3 -8.15 2.83 9.28
N LYS A 4 -9.26 3.45 8.88
CA LYS A 4 -10.24 2.84 7.97
C LYS A 4 -10.00 3.33 6.56
N ILE A 5 -9.93 2.40 5.62
CA ILE A 5 -9.76 2.68 4.19
C ILE A 5 -11.14 2.54 3.56
N ASP A 6 -11.92 3.62 3.56
CA ASP A 6 -13.37 3.56 3.28
C ASP A 6 -13.87 4.66 2.32
N GLN A 7 -12.97 5.44 1.73
CA GLN A 7 -13.33 6.45 0.73
C GLN A 7 -13.49 5.80 -0.63
N VAL A 8 -14.71 5.73 -1.13
CA VAL A 8 -15.02 5.30 -2.50
C VAL A 8 -15.02 6.54 -3.39
N ASN A 9 -13.90 6.80 -4.06
CA ASN A 9 -13.70 8.06 -4.79
C ASN A 9 -14.42 8.12 -6.14
N TRP A 10 -14.74 6.95 -6.74
CA TRP A 10 -15.37 6.84 -8.07
C TRP A 10 -16.58 5.90 -8.04
N PRO A 11 -17.63 6.19 -7.22
CA PRO A 11 -18.72 5.25 -6.95
C PRO A 11 -19.60 4.93 -8.15
N GLU A 12 -19.67 5.82 -9.15
CA GLU A 12 -20.46 5.58 -10.36
C GLU A 12 -19.85 4.48 -11.23
N SER A 13 -18.52 4.38 -11.27
CA SER A 13 -17.79 3.40 -12.09
C SER A 13 -17.30 2.21 -11.28
N PHE A 14 -16.98 2.42 -10.01
CA PHE A 14 -16.39 1.42 -9.10
C PHE A 14 -17.08 1.47 -7.73
N PRO A 15 -18.30 0.94 -7.62
CA PRO A 15 -19.12 1.02 -6.41
C PRO A 15 -18.70 0.05 -5.29
N GLU A 16 -17.85 -0.93 -5.59
CA GLU A 16 -17.46 -1.95 -4.61
C GLU A 16 -16.68 -1.32 -3.45
N LYS A 17 -17.08 -1.67 -2.23
CA LYS A 17 -16.49 -1.17 -1.00
C LYS A 17 -16.17 -2.33 -0.07
N PRO A 18 -14.98 -2.93 -0.15
CA PRO A 18 -14.52 -3.88 0.86
C PRO A 18 -14.39 -3.20 2.23
N GLU A 19 -14.51 -3.98 3.31
CA GLU A 19 -14.15 -3.52 4.65
C GLU A 19 -12.63 -3.63 4.80
N VAL A 20 -11.96 -2.50 5.00
CA VAL A 20 -10.49 -2.46 5.09
C VAL A 20 -10.05 -1.59 6.25
N THR A 21 -9.16 -2.13 7.07
CA THR A 21 -8.44 -1.37 8.10
C THR A 21 -6.95 -1.65 8.02
N VAL A 22 -6.15 -0.69 8.46
CA VAL A 22 -4.72 -0.86 8.69
C VAL A 22 -4.36 -0.38 10.07
N GLU A 23 -3.67 -1.21 10.83
CA GLU A 23 -2.98 -0.81 12.05
C GLU A 23 -1.57 -0.36 11.70
N VAL A 24 -1.21 0.85 12.11
CA VAL A 24 0.09 1.48 11.87
C VAL A 24 0.81 1.68 13.19
N THR A 25 1.97 1.06 13.35
CA THR A 25 2.87 1.18 14.50
C THR A 25 4.32 1.32 14.05
N ASN A 26 5.24 1.63 14.94
CA ASN A 26 6.69 1.66 14.67
C ASN A 26 7.48 1.35 15.93
N ASP A 27 8.74 0.93 15.75
CA ASP A 27 9.72 0.70 16.81
C ASP A 27 10.94 1.63 16.71
N ARG A 28 10.85 2.70 15.92
CA ARG A 28 11.90 3.67 15.57
C ARG A 28 12.98 3.13 14.59
N GLU A 29 12.92 1.87 14.20
CA GLU A 29 13.75 1.27 13.16
C GLU A 29 12.93 0.92 11.92
N ALA A 30 11.68 0.52 12.14
CA ALA A 30 10.75 0.12 11.09
C ALA A 30 9.34 0.62 11.34
N LEU A 31 8.60 0.77 10.26
CA LEU A 31 7.15 0.93 10.24
C LEU A 31 6.51 -0.45 10.11
N PHE A 32 5.48 -0.70 10.92
CA PHE A 32 4.68 -1.92 10.84
C PHE A 32 3.28 -1.58 10.37
N LEU A 33 2.85 -2.27 9.33
CA LEU A 33 1.50 -2.18 8.80
C LEU A 33 0.83 -3.54 8.94
N LYS A 34 -0.33 -3.56 9.58
CA LYS A 34 -1.16 -4.77 9.65
C LYS A 34 -2.50 -4.47 9.03
N TRP A 35 -2.70 -5.03 7.85
CA TRP A 35 -3.90 -4.89 7.07
C TRP A 35 -4.90 -5.99 7.40
N HIS A 36 -6.17 -5.60 7.50
CA HIS A 36 -7.32 -6.51 7.54
C HIS A 36 -8.26 -6.14 6.41
N VAL A 37 -8.54 -7.10 5.56
CA VAL A 37 -9.39 -6.92 4.39
C VAL A 37 -10.50 -7.96 4.41
N LYS A 38 -11.75 -7.50 4.18
CA LYS A 38 -12.90 -8.37 3.97
C LYS A 38 -13.65 -7.90 2.73
N GLY A 39 -13.77 -8.78 1.75
CA GLY A 39 -14.33 -8.45 0.44
C GLY A 39 -14.84 -9.65 -0.33
N ALA A 40 -15.53 -9.36 -1.44
CA ALA A 40 -16.28 -10.36 -2.19
C ALA A 40 -15.43 -11.14 -3.21
N GLN A 41 -14.23 -10.68 -3.55
CA GLN A 41 -13.32 -11.37 -4.48
C GLN A 41 -11.93 -11.48 -3.88
N LEU A 42 -11.25 -12.55 -4.28
CA LEU A 42 -9.85 -12.77 -3.96
C LEU A 42 -9.12 -13.26 -5.21
N ARG A 43 -8.10 -12.50 -5.64
CA ARG A 43 -7.23 -12.82 -6.79
C ARG A 43 -5.79 -12.59 -6.38
N ALA A 44 -4.88 -13.52 -6.80
CA ALA A 44 -3.45 -13.37 -6.65
C ALA A 44 -2.73 -14.18 -7.74
N VAL A 45 -2.45 -13.57 -8.86
CA VAL A 45 -1.76 -14.20 -10.01
C VAL A 45 -0.29 -13.81 -10.02
N THR A 46 0.04 -12.61 -9.57
CA THR A 46 1.41 -12.10 -9.51
C THR A 46 2.13 -12.69 -8.31
N THR A 47 3.18 -13.48 -8.55
CA THR A 47 4.03 -14.07 -7.50
C THR A 47 5.37 -13.37 -7.35
N GLU A 48 5.82 -12.61 -8.34
CA GLU A 48 7.12 -11.96 -8.36
C GLU A 48 7.06 -10.55 -7.80
N ASP A 49 8.08 -10.16 -7.04
CA ASP A 49 8.25 -8.77 -6.63
C ASP A 49 8.50 -7.89 -7.85
N GLN A 50 8.06 -6.63 -7.79
CA GLN A 50 8.07 -5.65 -8.87
C GLN A 50 7.18 -6.02 -10.06
N GLY A 51 6.33 -7.05 -9.93
CA GLY A 51 5.28 -7.41 -10.89
C GLY A 51 4.00 -6.58 -10.69
N PRO A 52 2.98 -6.77 -11.55
CA PRO A 52 1.75 -5.98 -11.53
C PRO A 52 0.79 -6.40 -10.39
N VAL A 53 1.19 -6.24 -9.14
CA VAL A 53 0.44 -6.67 -7.95
C VAL A 53 -0.88 -5.94 -7.75
N TRP A 54 -1.01 -4.71 -8.28
CA TRP A 54 -2.25 -3.90 -8.27
C TRP A 54 -3.39 -4.52 -9.08
N GLU A 55 -3.06 -5.43 -10.01
CA GLU A 55 -4.06 -6.20 -10.76
C GLU A 55 -4.77 -7.24 -9.89
N ASP A 56 -4.15 -7.64 -8.79
CA ASP A 56 -4.62 -8.61 -7.80
C ASP A 56 -5.39 -7.94 -6.66
N SER A 57 -5.84 -8.73 -5.68
CA SER A 57 -6.31 -8.22 -4.39
C SER A 57 -5.13 -7.59 -3.64
N CYS A 58 -4.99 -6.27 -3.73
CA CYS A 58 -3.81 -5.53 -3.32
C CYS A 58 -4.14 -4.48 -2.25
N VAL A 59 -3.24 -4.30 -1.29
CA VAL A 59 -3.22 -3.19 -0.33
C VAL A 59 -1.97 -2.35 -0.58
N GLU A 60 -2.09 -1.02 -0.40
CA GLU A 60 -1.02 -0.12 -0.78
C GLU A 60 -0.80 0.97 0.27
N PHE A 61 0.46 1.26 0.53
CA PHE A 61 0.91 2.36 1.37
C PHE A 61 1.83 3.28 0.57
N PHE A 62 1.40 4.52 0.39
CA PHE A 62 2.21 5.55 -0.24
C PHE A 62 2.55 6.61 0.79
N CYS A 63 3.82 7.04 0.84
CA CYS A 63 4.26 8.02 1.82
C CYS A 63 5.33 8.96 1.29
N GLN A 64 5.32 10.18 1.80
CA GLN A 64 6.22 11.27 1.45
C GLN A 64 6.77 11.91 2.71
N VAL A 65 8.09 12.06 2.78
CA VAL A 65 8.73 12.85 3.83
C VAL A 65 8.40 14.33 3.57
N PRO A 66 7.93 15.10 4.56
CA PRO A 66 7.65 16.51 4.38
C PRO A 66 8.86 17.28 3.81
N GLY A 67 8.63 18.02 2.71
CA GLY A 67 9.67 18.76 2.00
C GLY A 67 10.41 17.96 0.92
N ASP A 68 10.21 16.65 0.81
CA ASP A 68 10.71 15.86 -0.31
C ASP A 68 9.75 16.00 -1.51
N GLU A 69 10.28 16.14 -2.71
CA GLU A 69 9.49 16.15 -3.94
C GLU A 69 9.06 14.73 -4.37
N HIS A 70 9.75 13.70 -3.84
CA HIS A 70 9.48 12.30 -4.14
C HIS A 70 8.67 11.66 -3.02
N TYR A 71 7.97 10.60 -3.37
CA TYR A 71 7.28 9.73 -2.43
C TYR A 71 7.67 8.27 -2.66
N MET A 72 7.47 7.45 -1.63
CA MET A 72 7.58 6.00 -1.70
C MET A 72 6.20 5.40 -1.94
N ASN A 73 6.12 4.36 -2.77
CA ASN A 73 4.96 3.48 -2.83
C ASN A 73 5.38 2.05 -2.49
N PHE A 74 4.54 1.40 -1.70
CA PHE A 74 4.61 -0.02 -1.35
C PHE A 74 3.24 -0.62 -1.64
N GLU A 75 3.17 -1.57 -2.55
CA GLU A 75 1.95 -2.21 -3.01
C GLU A 75 2.11 -3.71 -2.83
N CYS A 76 1.26 -4.34 -2.02
CA CYS A 76 1.38 -5.74 -1.65
C CYS A 76 0.08 -6.50 -1.93
N ASN A 77 0.15 -7.56 -2.72
CA ASN A 77 -1.01 -8.41 -2.92
C ASN A 77 -1.23 -9.40 -1.77
N SER A 78 -2.36 -10.10 -1.77
CA SER A 78 -2.78 -10.99 -0.67
C SER A 78 -1.85 -12.17 -0.39
N ILE A 79 -0.89 -12.46 -1.28
CA ILE A 79 0.11 -13.52 -1.12
C ILE A 79 1.54 -12.99 -0.87
N GLY A 80 1.71 -11.67 -0.72
CA GLY A 80 2.98 -11.05 -0.35
C GLY A 80 3.93 -10.73 -1.50
N ALA A 81 3.51 -10.83 -2.78
CA ALA A 81 4.23 -10.19 -3.86
C ALA A 81 4.08 -8.68 -3.74
N MET A 82 5.17 -7.91 -3.95
CA MET A 82 5.19 -6.50 -3.64
C MET A 82 5.91 -5.68 -4.71
N VAL A 83 5.38 -4.49 -4.98
CA VAL A 83 6.09 -3.40 -5.64
C VAL A 83 6.57 -2.42 -4.59
N GLY A 84 7.81 -1.97 -4.73
CA GLY A 84 8.37 -0.87 -3.96
C GLY A 84 9.17 0.05 -4.85
N SER A 85 8.90 1.36 -4.80
CA SER A 85 9.70 2.33 -5.54
C SER A 85 9.67 3.72 -4.91
N ARG A 86 10.68 4.52 -5.25
CA ARG A 86 10.73 5.97 -5.02
C ARG A 86 10.43 6.68 -6.32
N ARG A 87 9.56 7.67 -6.31
CA ARG A 87 9.14 8.36 -7.53
C ARG A 87 8.62 9.78 -7.26
N LYS A 88 8.60 10.61 -8.30
CA LYS A 88 8.02 11.96 -8.27
C LYS A 88 6.57 11.95 -8.74
N GLY A 89 6.25 11.10 -9.68
CA GLY A 89 4.90 10.92 -10.22
C GLY A 89 4.66 9.47 -10.68
N ARG A 90 3.47 9.17 -11.20
CA ARG A 90 3.12 7.81 -11.66
C ARG A 90 4.18 7.20 -12.60
N ALA A 91 4.68 7.99 -13.55
CA ALA A 91 5.70 7.58 -14.53
C ALA A 91 6.91 8.52 -14.54
N GLU A 92 7.07 9.37 -13.52
CA GLU A 92 8.12 10.39 -13.45
C GLU A 92 9.14 10.00 -12.38
N GLU A 93 10.41 9.97 -12.76
CA GLU A 93 11.56 9.66 -11.89
C GLU A 93 11.36 8.40 -11.06
N VAL A 94 10.89 7.31 -11.71
CA VAL A 94 10.61 6.04 -11.03
C VAL A 94 11.90 5.27 -10.80
N VAL A 95 12.24 5.05 -9.54
CA VAL A 95 13.37 4.25 -9.10
C VAL A 95 12.86 3.07 -8.27
N PRO A 96 12.76 1.86 -8.86
CA PRO A 96 12.37 0.67 -8.11
C PRO A 96 13.37 0.37 -6.99
N LEU A 97 12.88 -0.17 -5.87
CA LEU A 97 13.75 -0.75 -4.85
C LEU A 97 14.52 -1.95 -5.44
N THR A 98 15.78 -2.05 -5.08
CA THR A 98 16.62 -3.19 -5.49
C THR A 98 16.15 -4.50 -4.84
N PRO A 99 16.52 -5.67 -5.38
CA PRO A 99 16.21 -6.96 -4.75
C PRO A 99 16.69 -7.05 -3.28
N GLU A 100 17.85 -6.46 -2.97
CA GLU A 100 18.41 -6.42 -1.61
C GLU A 100 17.56 -5.54 -0.69
N GLN A 101 17.04 -4.42 -1.18
CA GLN A 101 16.14 -3.54 -0.43
C GLN A 101 14.79 -4.22 -0.22
N MET A 102 14.23 -4.86 -1.26
CA MET A 102 12.98 -5.61 -1.16
C MET A 102 13.07 -6.78 -0.17
N ALA A 103 14.20 -7.48 -0.12
CA ALA A 103 14.44 -8.58 0.82
C ALA A 103 14.46 -8.13 2.29
N ARG A 104 14.66 -6.85 2.59
CA ARG A 104 14.60 -6.27 3.94
C ARG A 104 13.19 -5.96 4.42
N ILE A 105 12.22 -5.95 3.52
CA ILE A 105 10.80 -5.75 3.85
C ILE A 105 10.22 -7.12 4.21
N GLU A 106 9.96 -7.33 5.50
CA GLU A 106 9.32 -8.57 5.95
C GLU A 106 7.82 -8.52 5.66
N ARG A 107 7.28 -9.61 5.15
CA ARG A 107 5.86 -9.74 4.80
C ARG A 107 5.32 -11.06 5.31
N LYS A 108 4.17 -11.02 5.97
CA LYS A 108 3.45 -12.20 6.43
C LYS A 108 2.00 -12.11 5.96
N CYS A 109 1.55 -13.14 5.28
CA CYS A 109 0.23 -13.23 4.68
C CYS A 109 -0.48 -14.50 5.14
N ASP A 110 -1.82 -14.49 5.11
CA ASP A 110 -2.62 -15.67 5.45
C ASP A 110 -2.54 -16.76 4.37
N PHE A 111 -2.20 -16.38 3.14
CA PHE A 111 -2.06 -17.31 2.02
C PHE A 111 -0.59 -17.54 1.67
N PRO A 112 -0.24 -18.77 1.22
CA PRO A 112 1.09 -19.03 0.70
C PRO A 112 1.34 -18.23 -0.58
N ARG A 113 2.62 -17.97 -0.89
CA ARG A 113 3.02 -17.24 -2.11
C ARG A 113 2.92 -18.14 -3.35
N GLU A 114 1.69 -18.52 -3.66
CA GLU A 114 1.32 -19.38 -4.80
C GLU A 114 0.19 -18.70 -5.58
N ALA A 115 0.35 -18.65 -6.92
CA ALA A 115 -0.64 -18.01 -7.78
C ALA A 115 -1.98 -18.75 -7.77
N PHE A 116 -3.06 -17.98 -7.75
CA PHE A 116 -4.40 -18.48 -7.99
C PHE A 116 -5.25 -17.45 -8.73
N GLU A 117 -6.13 -17.96 -9.60
CA GLU A 117 -7.10 -17.15 -10.31
C GLU A 117 -8.18 -16.61 -9.36
N GLU A 118 -8.94 -15.63 -9.83
CA GLU A 118 -10.00 -15.02 -9.04
C GLU A 118 -10.97 -16.07 -8.49
N LYS A 119 -11.26 -15.93 -7.19
CA LYS A 119 -12.28 -16.67 -6.47
C LYS A 119 -13.40 -15.71 -6.08
N ASP A 120 -14.63 -16.07 -6.38
CA ASP A 120 -15.83 -15.37 -5.93
C ASP A 120 -16.29 -15.92 -4.58
N GLY A 121 -16.71 -15.06 -3.68
CA GLY A 121 -17.14 -15.42 -2.32
C GLY A 121 -16.71 -14.34 -1.32
N LEU A 122 -17.11 -14.48 -0.08
CA LEU A 122 -16.67 -13.57 0.99
C LEU A 122 -15.35 -14.09 1.57
N PHE A 123 -14.31 -13.30 1.43
CA PHE A 123 -12.96 -13.58 1.93
C PHE A 123 -12.55 -12.56 2.98
N GLU A 124 -11.87 -13.05 4.00
CA GLU A 124 -11.21 -12.22 5.01
C GLU A 124 -9.73 -12.63 5.05
N TRP A 125 -8.83 -11.65 4.99
CA TRP A 125 -7.40 -11.90 4.93
C TRP A 125 -6.59 -10.76 5.53
N THR A 126 -5.35 -11.09 5.91
CA THR A 126 -4.39 -10.16 6.50
C THR A 126 -3.08 -10.14 5.73
N VAL A 127 -2.45 -8.97 5.73
CA VAL A 127 -1.05 -8.79 5.36
C VAL A 127 -0.37 -7.99 6.48
N GLU A 128 0.74 -8.50 6.97
CA GLU A 128 1.62 -7.79 7.91
C GLU A 128 2.91 -7.43 7.18
N GLU A 129 3.32 -6.17 7.28
CA GLU A 129 4.52 -5.64 6.65
C GLU A 129 5.40 -4.97 7.70
N ARG A 130 6.72 -5.25 7.64
CA ARG A 130 7.74 -4.50 8.37
C ARG A 130 8.63 -3.79 7.36
N ILE A 131 8.51 -2.47 7.28
CA ILE A 131 9.22 -1.63 6.33
C ILE A 131 10.30 -0.84 7.08
N PRO A 132 11.61 -1.10 6.84
CA PRO A 132 12.69 -0.32 7.45
C PRO A 132 12.56 1.17 7.15
N LEU A 133 12.71 2.02 8.18
CA LEU A 133 12.56 3.48 8.02
C LEU A 133 13.61 4.11 7.11
N ASP A 134 14.79 3.51 6.99
CA ASP A 134 15.82 3.98 6.06
C ASP A 134 15.52 3.72 4.57
N LEU A 135 14.48 2.95 4.27
CA LEU A 135 13.91 2.88 2.91
C LEU A 135 12.96 4.06 2.63
N ILE A 136 12.41 4.68 3.66
CA ILE A 136 11.45 5.79 3.57
C ILE A 136 12.18 7.14 3.69
N PHE A 137 13.05 7.26 4.71
CA PHE A 137 13.76 8.50 4.99
C PHE A 137 15.12 8.51 4.32
N PRO A 138 15.50 9.60 3.59
CA PRO A 138 16.76 9.71 2.87
C PRO A 138 17.95 10.05 3.80
N CYS A 139 17.93 9.56 5.05
CA CYS A 139 18.99 9.77 6.03
C CYS A 139 19.16 8.54 6.93
N PRO A 140 20.32 8.37 7.58
CA PRO A 140 20.52 7.31 8.56
C PRO A 140 19.48 7.36 9.69
N ILE A 141 19.01 6.18 10.14
CA ILE A 141 18.01 6.05 11.22
C ILE A 141 18.48 6.80 12.49
N SER A 142 19.78 6.78 12.80
CA SER A 142 20.35 7.48 13.95
C SER A 142 20.13 9.00 13.94
N ASN A 143 19.82 9.58 12.79
CA ASN A 143 19.55 11.01 12.63
C ASN A 143 18.07 11.36 12.73
N LEU A 144 17.19 10.37 12.80
CA LEU A 144 15.75 10.56 12.93
C LEU A 144 15.42 11.04 14.35
N GLN A 145 14.64 12.10 14.45
CA GLN A 145 14.17 12.65 15.72
C GLN A 145 12.66 12.46 15.83
N PHE A 146 12.24 11.59 16.74
CA PHE A 146 10.84 11.33 16.99
C PHE A 146 10.20 12.41 17.89
N PRO A 147 8.93 12.77 17.69
CA PRO A 147 8.01 12.20 16.70
C PRO A 147 8.35 12.62 15.25
N LEU A 148 8.09 11.71 14.30
CA LEU A 148 8.26 11.96 12.88
C LEU A 148 6.89 12.14 12.21
N THR A 149 6.79 13.09 11.30
CA THR A 149 5.60 13.25 10.46
C THR A 149 5.88 12.68 9.07
N LEU A 150 4.93 11.89 8.55
CA LEU A 150 4.86 11.49 7.15
C LEU A 150 3.55 12.00 6.55
N ARG A 151 3.60 12.47 5.31
CA ARG A 151 2.40 12.57 4.48
C ARG A 151 2.16 11.20 3.86
N ALA A 152 0.94 10.69 3.94
CA ALA A 152 0.65 9.33 3.49
C ALA A 152 -0.79 9.17 3.01
N ASN A 153 -1.00 8.13 2.19
CA ASN A 153 -2.32 7.59 1.97
C ASN A 153 -2.24 6.05 1.94
N PHE A 154 -3.35 5.42 2.19
CA PHE A 154 -3.48 3.97 2.26
C PHE A 154 -4.61 3.56 1.34
N TYR A 155 -4.43 2.47 0.60
CA TYR A 155 -5.35 2.09 -0.45
C TYR A 155 -5.64 0.59 -0.47
N LYS A 156 -6.74 0.26 -1.09
CA LYS A 156 -7.09 -1.09 -1.50
C LYS A 156 -7.58 -1.04 -2.93
N CYS A 157 -6.98 -1.86 -3.78
CA CYS A 157 -7.42 -2.04 -5.15
C CYS A 157 -7.54 -3.52 -5.54
N ALA A 158 -8.10 -3.74 -6.72
CA ALA A 158 -8.17 -5.04 -7.39
C ALA A 158 -8.56 -4.81 -8.87
N ASP A 159 -7.61 -4.35 -9.66
CA ASP A 159 -7.88 -3.83 -11.02
C ASP A 159 -8.44 -4.89 -11.96
N LYS A 160 -7.96 -6.13 -11.88
CA LYS A 160 -8.36 -7.24 -12.77
C LYS A 160 -9.30 -8.27 -12.14
N THR A 161 -10.05 -7.89 -11.12
CA THR A 161 -11.16 -8.70 -10.63
C THR A 161 -12.42 -8.41 -11.42
N THR A 162 -13.42 -9.28 -11.33
CA THR A 162 -14.74 -9.07 -11.96
C THR A 162 -15.49 -7.87 -11.38
N ARG A 163 -15.10 -7.40 -10.18
CA ARG A 163 -15.60 -6.20 -9.51
C ARG A 163 -14.43 -5.30 -9.11
N PRO A 164 -13.80 -4.62 -10.09
CA PRO A 164 -12.68 -3.75 -9.80
C PRO A 164 -13.08 -2.66 -8.82
N HIS A 165 -12.19 -2.32 -7.90
CA HIS A 165 -12.46 -1.31 -6.88
C HIS A 165 -11.18 -0.57 -6.47
N PHE A 166 -11.39 0.68 -6.03
CA PHE A 166 -10.34 1.62 -5.66
C PHE A 166 -10.81 2.41 -4.46
N VAL A 167 -10.38 2.02 -3.27
CA VAL A 167 -10.72 2.72 -2.03
C VAL A 167 -9.48 3.28 -1.35
N SER A 168 -9.62 4.39 -0.66
CA SER A 168 -8.52 5.09 0.00
C SER A 168 -8.87 5.49 1.43
N TRP A 169 -7.84 5.82 2.22
CA TRP A 169 -8.00 6.43 3.54
C TRP A 169 -8.37 7.91 3.43
N ARG A 170 -7.64 8.67 2.62
CA ARG A 170 -7.97 10.07 2.32
C ARG A 170 -8.64 10.17 0.96
N PRO A 171 -9.65 11.02 0.84
CA PRO A 171 -10.38 11.18 -0.42
C PRO A 171 -9.48 11.70 -1.54
N ILE A 172 -9.78 11.27 -2.76
CA ILE A 172 -9.11 11.69 -3.99
C ILE A 172 -10.15 12.34 -4.90
N ASP A 173 -9.91 13.60 -5.25
CA ASP A 173 -10.76 14.37 -6.17
C ASP A 173 -10.11 14.41 -7.56
N LEU A 174 -10.20 13.30 -8.27
CA LEU A 174 -9.75 13.14 -9.66
C LEU A 174 -10.84 12.47 -10.50
N PRO A 175 -10.92 12.75 -11.82
CA PRO A 175 -11.97 12.20 -12.66
C PRO A 175 -11.83 10.71 -12.97
N LYS A 176 -10.65 10.12 -12.71
CA LYS A 176 -10.34 8.68 -12.94
C LYS A 176 -9.48 8.15 -11.81
N PRO A 177 -9.53 6.82 -11.55
CA PRO A 177 -8.67 6.20 -10.55
C PRO A 177 -7.19 6.48 -10.77
N ASP A 178 -6.59 7.12 -9.78
CA ASP A 178 -5.16 7.32 -9.66
C ASP A 178 -4.76 7.48 -8.20
N PHE A 179 -3.86 6.63 -7.72
CA PHE A 179 -3.32 6.70 -6.36
C PHE A 179 -1.98 7.46 -6.30
N HIS A 180 -1.35 7.68 -7.46
CA HIS A 180 -0.07 8.40 -7.56
C HIS A 180 -0.25 9.93 -7.49
N CYS A 181 -0.95 10.39 -6.46
CA CYS A 181 -1.41 11.77 -6.28
C CYS A 181 -1.06 12.30 -4.87
N PRO A 182 0.23 12.61 -4.60
CA PRO A 182 0.68 13.01 -3.27
C PRO A 182 -0.01 14.27 -2.72
N GLN A 183 -0.64 15.09 -3.55
CA GLN A 183 -1.43 16.25 -3.12
C GLN A 183 -2.63 15.86 -2.22
N PHE A 184 -3.10 14.61 -2.30
CA PHE A 184 -4.20 14.09 -1.47
C PHE A 184 -3.71 13.27 -0.27
N PHE A 185 -2.42 13.24 0.02
CA PHE A 185 -1.92 12.56 1.21
C PHE A 185 -2.31 13.32 2.47
N GLY A 186 -2.71 12.57 3.50
CA GLY A 186 -2.90 13.09 4.85
C GLY A 186 -1.62 12.97 5.67
N GLU A 187 -1.65 13.42 6.91
CA GLU A 187 -0.52 13.33 7.83
C GLU A 187 -0.72 12.18 8.81
N ILE A 188 0.36 11.44 9.07
CA ILE A 188 0.48 10.47 10.15
C ILE A 188 1.72 10.81 11.00
N GLU A 189 1.64 10.54 12.30
CA GLU A 189 2.73 10.74 13.23
C GLU A 189 3.28 9.40 13.73
N LEU A 190 4.59 9.21 13.61
CA LEU A 190 5.34 8.10 14.16
C LEU A 190 5.96 8.54 15.50
N ARG A 191 5.74 7.77 16.56
CA ARG A 191 6.20 8.09 17.91
C ARG A 191 7.23 7.13 18.46
#